data_7e872e4c82e047768f69a0e84fffd24a
#
_entry.id   7e872e4c82e047768f69a0e84fffd24a
#
_cell.length_a   1.000
_cell.length_b   1.000
_cell.length_c   1.000
_cell.angle_alpha   90.00
_cell.angle_beta   90.00
_cell.angle_gamma   90.00
#
_symmetry.space_group_name_H-M   'P 1'
#
loop_
_entity.id
_entity.type
_entity.pdbx_description
1 polymer ?
#
loop_
_entity_poly.entity_id
_entity_poly.type
_entity_poly.pdbx_seq_one_letter_code
_entity_poly.pdbx_strand_id
1 'polypeptide(L)'
;DSEVKELYGAFNDMSERLSRYNEQTIESLTFERNKLESVLMSIVNGVVVCDNHDKVIMVNNYAKRLLEVDEKDIVNTQIQQFCDSSGEFCFADKITQFKDTPLDDDGSPVPFNIEIDKRILKCLISPMFTRSNSYVGYIIVLIDVTKDVEMDQLRSNFISNVSHELRTPLTAIKNAMDIILSGKAG
;
A
#
# COMPACT_ATOMS: atom_id res chain seq x y z
N ASP A 1 -61.53 4.55 -27.90
CA ASP A 1 -60.80 3.25 -27.91
C ASP A 1 -59.48 3.29 -28.69
N SER A 2 -59.32 4.16 -29.68
CA SER A 2 -58.05 4.30 -30.46
C SER A 2 -56.96 4.99 -29.64
N GLU A 3 -57.27 6.08 -28.95
CA GLU A 3 -56.33 6.87 -28.14
C GLU A 3 -55.74 6.07 -26.96
N VAL A 4 -56.55 5.21 -26.34
CA VAL A 4 -56.11 4.33 -25.24
C VAL A 4 -55.12 3.28 -25.75
N LYS A 5 -55.31 2.75 -26.95
CA LYS A 5 -54.37 1.81 -27.59
C LYS A 5 -53.05 2.48 -27.95
N GLU A 6 -53.08 3.70 -28.43
CA GLU A 6 -51.89 4.49 -28.76
C GLU A 6 -51.10 4.85 -27.51
N LEU A 7 -51.80 5.24 -26.45
CA LEU A 7 -51.19 5.50 -25.13
C LEU A 7 -50.52 4.25 -24.55
N TYR A 8 -51.20 3.08 -24.64
CA TYR A 8 -50.64 1.80 -24.20
C TYR A 8 -49.40 1.39 -25.01
N GLY A 9 -49.41 1.62 -26.33
CA GLY A 9 -48.28 1.37 -27.21
C GLY A 9 -47.07 2.25 -26.84
N ALA A 10 -47.31 3.55 -26.66
CA ALA A 10 -46.25 4.49 -26.25
C ALA A 10 -45.68 4.18 -24.87
N PHE A 11 -46.54 3.75 -23.92
CA PHE A 11 -46.08 3.35 -22.58
C PHE A 11 -45.23 2.09 -22.61
N ASN A 12 -45.62 1.07 -23.38
CA ASN A 12 -44.84 -0.14 -23.55
C ASN A 12 -43.49 0.13 -24.21
N ASP A 13 -43.47 0.97 -25.25
CA ASP A 13 -42.21 1.37 -25.94
C ASP A 13 -41.26 2.10 -25.00
N MET A 14 -41.82 3.00 -24.19
CA MET A 14 -41.02 3.72 -23.19
C MET A 14 -40.51 2.80 -22.08
N SER A 15 -41.33 1.87 -21.61
CA SER A 15 -40.92 0.87 -20.61
C SER A 15 -39.82 -0.04 -21.13
N GLU A 16 -39.92 -0.49 -22.38
CA GLU A 16 -38.92 -1.34 -23.02
C GLU A 16 -37.58 -0.59 -23.25
N ARG A 17 -37.63 0.68 -23.63
CA ARG A 17 -36.44 1.55 -23.77
C ARG A 17 -35.77 1.80 -22.43
N LEU A 18 -36.52 2.05 -21.37
CA LEU A 18 -36.01 2.21 -20.02
C LEU A 18 -35.34 0.94 -19.51
N SER A 19 -35.95 -0.22 -19.76
CA SER A 19 -35.36 -1.52 -19.38
C SER A 19 -34.05 -1.76 -20.09
N ARG A 20 -34.00 -1.57 -21.41
CA ARG A 20 -32.73 -1.69 -22.19
C ARG A 20 -31.67 -0.71 -21.74
N TYR A 21 -32.02 0.53 -21.43
CA TYR A 21 -31.08 1.54 -20.94
C TYR A 21 -30.51 1.14 -19.58
N ASN A 22 -31.34 0.66 -18.68
CA ASN A 22 -30.90 0.17 -17.36
C ASN A 22 -29.99 -1.05 -17.49
N GLU A 23 -30.33 -2.03 -18.34
CA GLU A 23 -29.51 -3.21 -18.61
C GLU A 23 -28.11 -2.80 -19.14
N GLN A 24 -28.05 -1.94 -20.16
CA GLN A 24 -26.81 -1.46 -20.72
C GLN A 24 -25.96 -0.68 -19.69
N THR A 25 -26.62 0.10 -18.84
CA THR A 25 -25.92 0.85 -17.79
C THR A 25 -25.32 -0.08 -16.73
N ILE A 26 -26.10 -1.10 -16.31
CA ILE A 26 -25.63 -2.10 -15.35
C ILE A 26 -24.48 -2.92 -15.93
N GLU A 27 -24.59 -3.37 -17.19
CA GLU A 27 -23.53 -4.11 -17.88
C GLU A 27 -22.24 -3.28 -17.98
N SER A 28 -22.35 -2.00 -18.37
CA SER A 28 -21.21 -1.09 -18.46
C SER A 28 -20.53 -0.89 -17.11
N LEU A 29 -21.30 -0.62 -16.05
CA LEU A 29 -20.78 -0.45 -14.69
C LEU A 29 -20.14 -1.76 -14.17
N THR A 30 -20.74 -2.89 -14.46
CA THR A 30 -20.19 -4.20 -14.08
C THR A 30 -18.88 -4.48 -14.81
N PHE A 31 -18.80 -4.15 -16.11
CA PHE A 31 -17.57 -4.29 -16.88
C PHE A 31 -16.46 -3.40 -16.35
N GLU A 32 -16.74 -2.12 -16.07
CA GLU A 32 -15.74 -1.20 -15.50
C GLU A 32 -15.28 -1.66 -14.12
N ARG A 33 -16.19 -2.11 -13.27
CA ARG A 33 -15.85 -2.68 -11.96
C ARG A 33 -14.92 -3.88 -12.10
N ASN A 34 -15.29 -4.86 -12.95
CA ASN A 34 -14.49 -6.07 -13.15
C ASN A 34 -13.10 -5.75 -13.72
N LYS A 35 -13.01 -4.74 -14.59
CA LYS A 35 -11.73 -4.25 -15.11
C LYS A 35 -10.85 -3.67 -14.00
N LEU A 36 -11.41 -2.84 -13.13
CA LEU A 36 -10.68 -2.28 -11.99
C LEU A 36 -10.24 -3.38 -11.00
N GLU A 37 -11.11 -4.33 -10.70
CA GLU A 37 -10.77 -5.48 -9.86
C GLU A 37 -9.62 -6.29 -10.49
N SER A 38 -9.66 -6.54 -11.79
CA SER A 38 -8.60 -7.27 -12.50
C SER A 38 -7.26 -6.54 -12.45
N VAL A 39 -7.26 -5.21 -12.60
CA VAL A 39 -6.04 -4.39 -12.47
C VAL A 39 -5.50 -4.49 -11.04
N LEU A 40 -6.34 -4.29 -10.04
CA LEU A 40 -5.93 -4.38 -8.64
C LEU A 40 -5.39 -5.77 -8.26
N MET A 41 -5.96 -6.84 -8.81
CA MET A 41 -5.50 -8.21 -8.57
C MET A 41 -4.17 -8.53 -9.28
N SER A 42 -3.81 -7.79 -10.32
CA SER A 42 -2.54 -7.96 -11.06
C SER A 42 -1.36 -7.18 -10.45
N ILE A 43 -1.62 -6.26 -9.54
CA ILE A 43 -0.56 -5.47 -8.89
C ILE A 43 0.24 -6.38 -7.95
N VAL A 44 1.58 -6.33 -8.06
CA VAL A 44 2.53 -7.09 -7.24
C VAL A 44 2.75 -6.49 -5.85
N ASN A 45 1.93 -5.50 -5.46
CA ASN A 45 1.91 -4.90 -4.14
C ASN A 45 0.60 -5.26 -3.43
N GLY A 46 0.64 -5.32 -2.11
CA GLY A 46 -0.58 -5.45 -1.31
C GLY A 46 -1.40 -4.17 -1.40
N VAL A 47 -2.70 -4.30 -1.62
CA VAL A 47 -3.63 -3.17 -1.62
C VAL A 47 -4.80 -3.49 -0.70
N VAL A 48 -5.03 -2.59 0.25
CA VAL A 48 -6.18 -2.62 1.16
C VAL A 48 -6.91 -1.30 1.01
N VAL A 49 -8.22 -1.34 0.83
CA VAL A 49 -9.07 -0.16 0.72
C VAL A 49 -10.01 -0.11 1.90
N CYS A 50 -10.03 1.02 2.58
CA CYS A 50 -10.88 1.27 3.74
C CYS A 50 -11.83 2.44 3.48
N ASP A 51 -13.01 2.39 4.09
CA ASP A 51 -13.95 3.51 4.10
C ASP A 51 -13.56 4.56 5.17
N ASN A 52 -14.38 5.60 5.29
CA ASN A 52 -14.20 6.68 6.26
C ASN A 52 -14.42 6.26 7.73
N HIS A 53 -14.91 5.03 7.96
CA HIS A 53 -15.09 4.42 9.28
C HIS A 53 -14.02 3.36 9.59
N ASP A 54 -12.92 3.33 8.84
CA ASP A 54 -11.82 2.36 8.97
C ASP A 54 -12.21 0.92 8.66
N LYS A 55 -13.34 0.73 7.99
CA LYS A 55 -13.82 -0.59 7.59
C LYS A 55 -13.17 -1.00 6.27
N VAL A 56 -12.60 -2.19 6.24
CA VAL A 56 -12.01 -2.76 5.02
C VAL A 56 -13.12 -3.12 4.04
N ILE A 57 -13.11 -2.47 2.87
CA ILE A 57 -14.06 -2.72 1.78
C ILE A 57 -13.47 -3.58 0.68
N MET A 58 -12.14 -3.60 0.53
CA MET A 58 -11.46 -4.42 -0.47
C MET A 58 -10.02 -4.74 -0.05
N VAL A 59 -9.58 -5.94 -0.41
CA VAL A 59 -8.21 -6.41 -0.24
C VAL A 59 -7.81 -7.25 -1.46
N ASN A 60 -6.64 -6.98 -2.05
CA ASN A 60 -6.17 -7.79 -3.17
C ASN A 60 -5.47 -9.07 -2.71
N ASN A 61 -5.26 -10.03 -3.63
CA ASN A 61 -4.65 -11.32 -3.32
C ASN A 61 -3.21 -11.19 -2.78
N TYR A 62 -2.50 -10.14 -3.17
CA TYR A 62 -1.13 -9.93 -2.68
C TYR A 62 -1.12 -9.47 -1.23
N ALA A 63 -2.03 -8.55 -0.85
CA ALA A 63 -2.19 -8.11 0.54
C ALA A 63 -2.59 -9.28 1.46
N LYS A 64 -3.51 -10.14 1.01
CA LYS A 64 -3.89 -11.35 1.78
C LYS A 64 -2.69 -12.24 2.10
N ARG A 65 -1.79 -12.41 1.13
CA ARG A 65 -0.56 -13.21 1.32
C ARG A 65 0.47 -12.51 2.20
N LEU A 66 0.61 -11.20 2.09
CA LEU A 66 1.55 -10.43 2.91
C LEU A 66 1.13 -10.38 4.38
N LEU A 67 -0.17 -10.25 4.61
CA LEU A 67 -0.76 -10.15 5.95
C LEU A 67 -1.15 -11.50 6.53
N GLU A 68 -1.02 -12.59 5.74
CA GLU A 68 -1.39 -13.96 6.12
C GLU A 68 -2.85 -14.10 6.59
N VAL A 69 -3.75 -13.41 5.90
CA VAL A 69 -5.18 -13.37 6.24
C VAL A 69 -6.06 -13.86 5.10
N ASP A 70 -7.19 -14.45 5.46
CA ASP A 70 -8.25 -14.75 4.51
C ASP A 70 -9.16 -13.53 4.29
N GLU A 71 -9.72 -13.43 3.09
CA GLU A 71 -10.62 -12.35 2.71
C GLU A 71 -11.83 -12.24 3.65
N LYS A 72 -12.36 -13.37 4.08
CA LYS A 72 -13.52 -13.46 4.96
C LYS A 72 -13.26 -12.87 6.36
N ASP A 73 -12.01 -12.90 6.80
CA ASP A 73 -11.62 -12.44 8.12
C ASP A 73 -11.32 -10.94 8.15
N ILE A 74 -10.91 -10.36 7.01
CA ILE A 74 -10.50 -8.95 6.93
C ILE A 74 -11.57 -8.06 6.30
N VAL A 75 -12.30 -8.52 5.28
CA VAL A 75 -13.33 -7.71 4.63
C VAL A 75 -14.52 -7.50 5.57
N ASN A 76 -15.00 -6.28 5.66
CA ASN A 76 -16.02 -5.81 6.59
C ASN A 76 -15.60 -5.72 8.06
N THR A 77 -14.32 -5.94 8.41
CA THR A 77 -13.78 -5.67 9.74
C THR A 77 -13.14 -4.28 9.80
N GLN A 78 -12.93 -3.76 10.99
CA GLN A 78 -12.17 -2.53 11.18
C GLN A 78 -10.68 -2.84 11.09
N ILE A 79 -9.98 -2.17 10.19
CA ILE A 79 -8.54 -2.36 9.98
C ILE A 79 -7.73 -2.09 11.25
N GLN A 80 -8.22 -1.26 12.15
CA GLN A 80 -7.59 -0.96 13.44
C GLN A 80 -7.46 -2.18 14.35
N GLN A 81 -8.34 -3.17 14.20
CA GLN A 81 -8.30 -4.41 14.97
C GLN A 81 -7.26 -5.40 14.43
N PHE A 82 -6.70 -5.08 13.27
CA PHE A 82 -5.73 -5.94 12.63
C PHE A 82 -4.35 -5.71 13.25
N CYS A 83 -3.92 -6.68 14.05
CA CYS A 83 -2.60 -6.73 14.65
C CYS A 83 -1.87 -7.99 14.13
N ASP A 84 -0.55 -7.97 14.14
CA ASP A 84 0.24 -9.16 13.85
C ASP A 84 0.04 -10.25 14.92
N SER A 85 0.52 -11.46 14.63
CA SER A 85 0.41 -12.62 15.54
C SER A 85 1.12 -12.41 16.87
N SER A 86 2.09 -11.48 16.94
CA SER A 86 2.82 -11.13 18.16
C SER A 86 2.10 -10.06 18.99
N GLY A 87 1.19 -9.31 18.41
CA GLY A 87 0.55 -8.14 19.00
C GLY A 87 1.45 -6.92 19.10
N GLU A 88 2.67 -6.97 18.53
CA GLU A 88 3.62 -5.86 18.56
C GLU A 88 3.26 -4.79 17.54
N PHE A 89 2.55 -5.16 16.47
CA PHE A 89 2.10 -4.24 15.46
C PHE A 89 0.58 -4.24 15.34
N CYS A 90 -0.02 -3.06 15.39
CA CYS A 90 -1.42 -2.80 15.06
C CYS A 90 -1.53 -1.62 14.10
N PHE A 91 -2.41 -1.73 13.12
CA PHE A 91 -2.70 -0.62 12.21
C PHE A 91 -3.32 0.60 12.93
N ALA A 92 -3.92 0.40 14.11
CA ALA A 92 -4.60 1.44 14.88
C ALA A 92 -3.75 2.70 15.09
N ASP A 93 -2.52 2.55 15.57
CA ASP A 93 -1.64 3.68 15.89
C ASP A 93 -1.25 4.46 14.62
N LYS A 94 -0.97 3.73 13.53
CA LYS A 94 -0.56 4.32 12.26
C LYS A 94 -1.69 5.06 11.55
N ILE A 95 -2.90 4.53 11.64
CA ILE A 95 -4.09 5.17 11.07
C ILE A 95 -4.45 6.41 11.89
N THR A 96 -4.35 6.35 13.21
CA THR A 96 -4.55 7.52 14.06
C THR A 96 -3.54 8.62 13.71
N GLN A 97 -2.26 8.28 13.62
CA GLN A 97 -1.22 9.20 13.21
C GLN A 97 -1.48 9.79 11.81
N PHE A 98 -1.93 8.98 10.86
CA PHE A 98 -2.30 9.44 9.51
C PHE A 98 -3.45 10.46 9.55
N LYS A 99 -4.49 10.19 10.35
CA LYS A 99 -5.65 11.09 10.48
C LYS A 99 -5.32 12.40 11.19
N ASP A 100 -4.38 12.38 12.13
CA ASP A 100 -3.92 13.54 12.87
C ASP A 100 -2.87 14.37 12.10
N THR A 101 -2.24 13.79 11.09
CA THR A 101 -1.30 14.52 10.23
C THR A 101 -2.09 15.38 9.25
N PRO A 102 -1.83 16.70 9.19
CA PRO A 102 -2.41 17.53 8.13
C PRO A 102 -2.04 16.90 6.79
N LEU A 103 -3.04 16.54 6.00
CA LEU A 103 -2.81 16.10 4.63
C LEU A 103 -2.15 17.28 3.92
N ASP A 104 -0.94 17.10 3.43
CA ASP A 104 -0.35 18.08 2.53
C ASP A 104 -1.34 18.33 1.41
N ASP A 105 -1.48 19.57 0.96
CA ASP A 105 -2.42 19.99 -0.10
C ASP A 105 -2.27 19.14 -1.37
N ASP A 106 -1.19 18.39 -1.48
CA ASP A 106 -0.81 17.50 -2.59
C ASP A 106 -1.34 16.06 -2.45
N GLY A 107 -1.98 15.72 -1.33
CA GLY A 107 -2.50 14.35 -1.08
C GLY A 107 -1.42 13.28 -1.09
N SER A 108 -0.18 13.63 -0.81
CA SER A 108 0.97 12.74 -0.82
C SER A 108 0.79 11.58 0.17
N PRO A 109 1.16 10.34 -0.22
CA PRO A 109 1.01 9.19 0.66
C PRO A 109 1.97 9.31 1.86
N VAL A 110 1.47 8.99 3.06
CA VAL A 110 2.29 8.95 4.28
C VAL A 110 2.99 7.59 4.36
N PRO A 111 4.33 7.54 4.26
CA PRO A 111 5.08 6.29 4.33
C PRO A 111 5.37 5.90 5.78
N PHE A 112 5.29 4.60 6.09
CA PHE A 112 5.81 4.01 7.30
C PHE A 112 6.23 2.56 7.05
N ASN A 113 7.10 2.01 7.89
CA ASN A 113 7.50 0.62 7.80
C ASN A 113 6.86 -0.18 8.93
N ILE A 114 6.51 -1.42 8.62
CA ILE A 114 6.03 -2.41 9.57
C ILE A 114 6.86 -3.68 9.41
N GLU A 115 7.07 -4.39 10.49
CA GLU A 115 7.71 -5.69 10.47
C GLU A 115 6.68 -6.75 10.86
N ILE A 116 6.47 -7.73 9.99
CA ILE A 116 5.56 -8.84 10.20
C ILE A 116 6.31 -10.14 9.88
N ASP A 117 6.46 -11.05 10.83
CA ASP A 117 7.05 -12.38 10.65
C ASP A 117 8.37 -12.39 9.85
N LYS A 118 9.31 -11.52 10.18
CA LYS A 118 10.61 -11.32 9.49
C LYS A 118 10.52 -10.65 8.11
N ARG A 119 9.36 -10.18 7.69
CA ARG A 119 9.21 -9.34 6.49
C ARG A 119 9.17 -7.88 6.88
N ILE A 120 9.85 -7.07 6.13
CA ILE A 120 9.80 -5.62 6.26
C ILE A 120 8.89 -5.09 5.16
N LEU A 121 7.72 -4.59 5.55
CA LEU A 121 6.75 -4.02 4.63
C LEU A 121 6.80 -2.50 4.71
N LYS A 122 7.01 -1.85 3.58
CA LYS A 122 6.80 -0.41 3.45
C LYS A 122 5.32 -0.17 3.14
N CYS A 123 4.66 0.56 4.02
CA CYS A 123 3.26 0.91 3.89
C CYS A 123 3.12 2.36 3.46
N LEU A 124 2.17 2.62 2.55
CA LEU A 124 1.80 3.94 2.08
C LEU A 124 0.31 4.11 2.30
N ILE A 125 -0.10 5.12 3.06
CA ILE A 125 -1.52 5.47 3.22
C ILE A 125 -1.80 6.71 2.39
N SER A 126 -2.83 6.64 1.55
CA SER A 126 -3.30 7.75 0.73
C SER A 126 -4.79 7.95 0.92
N PRO A 127 -5.27 9.20 1.11
CA PRO A 127 -6.68 9.48 1.23
C PRO A 127 -7.40 9.32 -0.11
N MET A 128 -8.68 8.97 -0.05
CA MET A 128 -9.56 8.95 -1.22
C MET A 128 -10.62 10.04 -1.10
N PHE A 129 -10.82 10.77 -2.20
CA PHE A 129 -11.83 11.81 -2.29
C PHE A 129 -12.77 11.56 -3.47
N THR A 130 -14.01 11.99 -3.35
CA THR A 130 -14.94 12.08 -4.48
C THR A 130 -14.55 13.21 -5.42
N ARG A 131 -15.19 13.26 -6.60
CA ARG A 131 -15.06 14.41 -7.52
C ARG A 131 -15.50 15.74 -6.89
N SER A 132 -16.35 15.70 -5.88
CA SER A 132 -16.80 16.86 -5.08
C SER A 132 -15.84 17.19 -3.91
N ASN A 133 -14.65 16.59 -3.87
CA ASN A 133 -13.66 16.77 -2.81
C ASN A 133 -14.13 16.33 -1.41
N SER A 134 -15.08 15.40 -1.33
CA SER A 134 -15.51 14.81 -0.07
C SER A 134 -14.67 13.57 0.23
N TYR A 135 -14.12 13.49 1.44
CA TYR A 135 -13.36 12.32 1.91
C TYR A 135 -14.25 11.09 2.02
N VAL A 136 -13.83 9.99 1.42
CA VAL A 136 -14.58 8.73 1.39
C VAL A 136 -13.84 7.56 2.04
N GLY A 137 -12.58 7.74 2.36
CA GLY A 137 -11.75 6.69 2.94
C GLY A 137 -10.31 6.80 2.51
N TYR A 138 -9.55 5.69 2.58
CA TYR A 138 -8.15 5.67 2.24
C TYR A 138 -7.72 4.32 1.66
N ILE A 139 -6.59 4.35 0.96
CA ILE A 139 -5.92 3.17 0.42
C ILE A 139 -4.63 2.95 1.18
N ILE A 140 -4.37 1.70 1.57
CA ILE A 140 -3.08 1.27 2.11
C ILE A 140 -2.40 0.42 1.05
N VAL A 141 -1.20 0.81 0.64
CA VAL A 141 -0.34 0.01 -0.25
C VAL A 141 0.77 -0.60 0.58
N LEU A 142 0.94 -1.92 0.48
CA LEU A 142 1.94 -2.73 1.17
C LEU A 142 2.98 -3.20 0.17
N ILE A 143 4.24 -2.83 0.38
CA ILE A 143 5.37 -3.17 -0.48
C ILE A 143 6.35 -3.99 0.35
N ASP A 144 6.62 -5.23 -0.06
CA ASP A 144 7.67 -6.05 0.57
C ASP A 144 9.04 -5.52 0.16
N VAL A 145 9.75 -4.93 1.11
CA VAL A 145 11.09 -4.37 0.94
C VAL A 145 12.16 -5.17 1.70
N THR A 146 11.82 -6.37 2.15
CA THR A 146 12.72 -7.21 2.95
C THR A 146 14.06 -7.41 2.27
N LYS A 147 14.05 -7.83 1.02
CA LYS A 147 15.28 -8.06 0.24
C LYS A 147 16.10 -6.80 0.03
N ASP A 148 15.44 -5.67 -0.20
CA ASP A 148 16.12 -4.39 -0.42
C ASP A 148 16.83 -3.95 0.85
N VAL A 149 16.17 -4.04 2.00
CA VAL A 149 16.77 -3.72 3.31
C VAL A 149 17.90 -4.67 3.67
N GLU A 150 17.73 -5.99 3.44
CA GLU A 150 18.80 -6.98 3.65
C GLU A 150 20.04 -6.69 2.79
N MET A 151 19.84 -6.37 1.51
CA MET A 151 20.93 -6.03 0.59
C MET A 151 21.66 -4.75 1.01
N ASP A 152 20.92 -3.71 1.43
CA ASP A 152 21.52 -2.48 1.92
C ASP A 152 22.31 -2.71 3.21
N GLN A 153 21.83 -3.58 4.08
CA GLN A 153 22.52 -3.95 5.32
C GLN A 153 23.79 -4.75 5.05
N LEU A 154 23.74 -5.70 4.11
CA LEU A 154 24.93 -6.45 3.66
C LEU A 154 25.96 -5.51 3.04
N ARG A 155 25.53 -4.57 2.20
CA ARG A 155 26.41 -3.56 1.60
C ARG A 155 27.07 -2.65 2.63
N SER A 156 26.30 -2.19 3.61
CA SER A 156 26.80 -1.36 4.71
C SER A 156 27.84 -2.10 5.56
N ASN A 157 27.55 -3.34 5.93
CA ASN A 157 28.45 -4.21 6.67
C ASN A 157 29.75 -4.49 5.91
N PHE A 158 29.64 -4.76 4.59
CA PHE A 158 30.81 -4.96 3.72
C PHE A 158 31.71 -3.72 3.72
N ILE A 159 31.13 -2.52 3.48
CA ILE A 159 31.90 -1.27 3.47
C ILE A 159 32.57 -1.02 4.83
N SER A 160 31.84 -1.26 5.93
CA SER A 160 32.39 -1.13 7.26
C SER A 160 33.56 -2.07 7.51
N ASN A 161 33.42 -3.34 7.18
CA ASN A 161 34.48 -4.35 7.36
C ASN A 161 35.72 -4.03 6.51
N VAL A 162 35.53 -3.70 5.22
CA VAL A 162 36.65 -3.29 4.34
C VAL A 162 37.36 -2.06 4.90
N SER A 163 36.63 -1.07 5.40
CA SER A 163 37.19 0.13 6.00
C SER A 163 38.04 -0.19 7.24
N HIS A 164 37.57 -1.11 8.08
CA HIS A 164 38.32 -1.57 9.24
C HIS A 164 39.57 -2.35 8.85
N GLU A 165 39.45 -3.27 7.88
CA GLU A 165 40.58 -4.08 7.41
C GLU A 165 41.64 -3.25 6.69
N LEU A 166 41.29 -2.17 5.99
CA LEU A 166 42.23 -1.26 5.36
C LEU A 166 42.89 -0.31 6.37
N ARG A 167 42.20 0.09 7.42
CA ARG A 167 42.72 1.02 8.42
C ARG A 167 43.97 0.45 9.15
N THR A 168 43.96 -0.84 9.45
CA THR A 168 45.05 -1.51 10.17
C THR A 168 46.36 -1.45 9.39
N PRO A 169 46.46 -1.91 8.12
CA PRO A 169 47.71 -1.84 7.36
C PRO A 169 48.13 -0.39 7.06
N LEU A 170 47.18 0.50 6.79
CA LEU A 170 47.47 1.92 6.57
C LEU A 170 48.06 2.58 7.82
N THR A 171 47.55 2.24 9.00
CA THR A 171 48.12 2.74 10.26
C THR A 171 49.56 2.20 10.49
N ALA A 172 49.80 0.91 10.17
CA ALA A 172 51.13 0.33 10.26
C ALA A 172 52.11 1.00 9.29
N ILE A 173 51.71 1.25 8.04
CA ILE A 173 52.51 1.96 7.04
C ILE A 173 52.81 3.39 7.53
N LYS A 174 51.79 4.10 8.01
CA LYS A 174 51.96 5.45 8.54
C LYS A 174 52.96 5.48 9.70
N ASN A 175 52.79 4.58 10.66
CA ASN A 175 53.72 4.51 11.81
C ASN A 175 55.14 4.18 11.37
N ALA A 176 55.32 3.27 10.39
CA ALA A 176 56.64 2.96 9.84
C ALA A 176 57.27 4.20 9.14
N MET A 177 56.49 4.93 8.36
CA MET A 177 56.94 6.17 7.73
C MET A 177 57.30 7.24 8.76
N ASP A 178 56.49 7.40 9.80
CA ASP A 178 56.79 8.39 10.89
C ASP A 178 58.08 8.05 11.64
N ILE A 179 58.40 6.77 11.84
CA ILE A 179 59.65 6.31 12.43
C ILE A 179 60.83 6.67 11.52
N ILE A 180 60.74 6.41 10.23
CA ILE A 180 61.78 6.71 9.24
C ILE A 180 62.03 8.23 9.18
N LEU A 181 60.99 9.02 9.09
CA LEU A 181 61.05 10.47 8.96
C LEU A 181 61.55 11.14 10.26
N SER A 182 61.31 10.56 11.41
CA SER A 182 61.79 11.08 12.70
C SER A 182 63.26 10.77 13.00
N GLY A 183 63.97 10.06 12.12
CA GLY A 183 65.35 9.71 12.27
C GLY A 183 65.62 8.74 13.42
N LYS A 184 64.62 8.09 14.00
CA LYS A 184 64.76 7.13 15.12
C LYS A 184 65.02 5.69 14.66
N ALA A 185 65.24 5.48 13.37
CA ALA A 185 65.51 4.18 12.76
C ALA A 185 67.01 3.99 12.44
N GLY A 186 67.84 4.31 13.39
CA GLY A 186 69.29 4.11 13.29
C GLY A 186 69.91 3.80 14.63
#